data_d554198ca06b10225e4882f2e5ea2781
#
_entry.id   d554198ca06b10225e4882f2e5ea2781
#
_cell.length_a   1.000
_cell.length_b   1.000
_cell.length_c   1.000
_cell.angle_alpha   90.00
_cell.angle_beta   90.00
_cell.angle_gamma   90.00
#
_symmetry.space_group_name_H-M   'P 1'
#
loop_
_entity.id
_entity.type
_entity.pdbx_description
1 polymer ?
#
loop_
_entity_poly.entity_id
_entity_poly.type
_entity_poly.pdbx_seq_one_letter_code
_entity_poly.pdbx_strand_id
1 'polypeptide(L)'
;MNMKKVLALLLALAMVFSMAACTKDSGNDDGGSGDGSASGEASAYSQGIGDNGYFEGVTAKDHVTLGQYEGIEVPASELAVSQEEVENEIKTLLSSHIETKEVSGRAAQLGDVVNIDYEGYMDGEQFEGGTGNNPSLELGSGSFIDGFEDGIVGHETGDEFDLDLHFPDPYPNNTDLSGKAVTFKVTLNSISEEVEPPLTDAFVTMYLQEEKGWKTVAEMRSGIEEQLKDDKLADYVLTQVDNFEVSDVPESMVQYEAGCMRVYYEQFAAMYGMTLDDFVSGMGVSTFDELVEQYREDLTASARSYLIYQAIAEDKGMTVTDEDVAAEFADMDESSMKDLQDYYGMPYIKCMLLNSKVAQLIRDTAVVK
;
A
#
# COMPACT_ATOMS: atom_id res chain seq x y z
N MET A 1 2.46 -15.50 14.07
CA MET A 1 2.05 -14.70 12.88
C MET A 1 3.22 -13.79 12.53
N ASN A 2 3.68 -13.75 11.27
CA ASN A 2 4.92 -13.04 10.91
C ASN A 2 4.70 -11.52 11.05
N MET A 3 5.68 -10.79 11.59
CA MET A 3 5.72 -9.32 11.80
C MET A 3 5.22 -8.51 10.59
N LYS A 4 5.53 -8.95 9.36
CA LYS A 4 5.01 -8.36 8.12
C LYS A 4 3.49 -8.50 7.96
N LYS A 5 2.87 -9.54 8.55
CA LYS A 5 1.41 -9.72 8.52
C LYS A 5 0.69 -8.83 9.55
N VAL A 6 1.30 -8.59 10.71
CA VAL A 6 0.77 -7.62 11.71
C VAL A 6 0.89 -6.20 11.18
N LEU A 7 2.03 -5.85 10.57
CA LEU A 7 2.22 -4.55 9.93
C LEU A 7 1.29 -4.38 8.72
N ALA A 8 1.03 -5.44 7.96
CA ALA A 8 0.07 -5.43 6.86
C ALA A 8 -1.38 -5.33 7.36
N LEU A 9 -1.72 -5.92 8.52
CA LEU A 9 -3.04 -5.74 9.15
C LEU A 9 -3.20 -4.32 9.73
N LEU A 10 -2.16 -3.78 10.34
CA LEU A 10 -2.11 -2.39 10.80
C LEU A 10 -2.25 -1.39 9.64
N LEU A 11 -1.64 -1.71 8.48
CA LEU A 11 -1.73 -0.93 7.25
C LEU A 11 -3.03 -1.22 6.48
N ALA A 12 -3.60 -2.42 6.51
CA ALA A 12 -4.81 -2.77 5.79
C ALA A 12 -6.07 -2.12 6.38
N LEU A 13 -6.15 -1.95 7.70
CA LEU A 13 -7.24 -1.19 8.33
C LEU A 13 -7.11 0.32 8.09
N ALA A 14 -5.89 0.84 7.90
CA ALA A 14 -5.66 2.21 7.43
C ALA A 14 -5.92 2.39 5.92
N MET A 15 -5.98 1.29 5.13
CA MET A 15 -6.12 1.32 3.67
C MET A 15 -7.56 1.13 3.14
N VAL A 16 -8.57 0.99 3.98
CA VAL A 16 -9.98 0.89 3.52
C VAL A 16 -10.40 2.16 2.76
N PHE A 17 -9.69 3.28 2.93
CA PHE A 17 -9.92 4.53 2.19
C PHE A 17 -9.13 4.68 0.87
N SER A 18 -8.28 3.71 0.47
CA SER A 18 -7.37 3.91 -0.68
C SER A 18 -7.87 3.42 -2.03
N MET A 19 -9.13 2.95 -2.18
CA MET A 19 -9.62 2.39 -3.45
C MET A 19 -10.56 3.29 -4.26
N ALA A 20 -10.55 4.59 -4.07
CA ALA A 20 -11.34 5.51 -4.90
C ALA A 20 -10.54 6.65 -5.55
N ALA A 21 -9.21 6.57 -5.62
CA ALA A 21 -8.42 7.57 -6.36
C ALA A 21 -7.62 6.89 -7.47
N CYS A 22 -8.00 7.21 -8.68
CA CYS A 22 -7.41 6.82 -9.96
C CYS A 22 -5.88 6.79 -9.95
N THR A 23 -5.37 5.68 -10.49
CA THR A 23 -4.06 5.54 -11.12
C THR A 23 -3.57 6.83 -11.79
N LYS A 24 -2.47 7.37 -11.33
CA LYS A 24 -1.37 7.82 -12.20
C LYS A 24 -0.06 7.85 -11.42
N ASP A 25 0.83 7.10 -11.98
CA ASP A 25 2.22 6.89 -11.68
C ASP A 25 3.01 8.19 -11.61
N SER A 26 3.94 8.28 -10.66
CA SER A 26 5.29 8.79 -10.90
C SER A 26 6.11 8.67 -9.62
N GLY A 27 7.08 7.77 -9.66
CA GLY A 27 8.12 7.71 -8.65
C GLY A 27 8.99 8.96 -8.66
N ASN A 28 9.44 9.37 -7.52
CA ASN A 28 10.86 9.63 -7.29
C ASN A 28 11.15 9.69 -5.79
N ASP A 29 12.13 8.93 -5.42
CA ASP A 29 12.79 8.90 -4.12
C ASP A 29 13.56 10.20 -3.91
N ASP A 30 13.28 10.91 -2.81
CA ASP A 30 14.36 11.66 -2.14
C ASP A 30 13.99 11.94 -0.67
N GLY A 31 14.86 11.46 0.21
CA GLY A 31 14.70 11.52 1.65
C GLY A 31 14.70 12.96 2.19
N GLY A 32 13.60 13.33 2.78
CA GLY A 32 13.47 14.52 3.62
C GLY A 32 13.14 14.12 5.05
N SER A 33 14.17 14.03 5.90
CA SER A 33 14.02 13.92 7.35
C SER A 33 13.34 15.19 7.88
N GLY A 34 12.03 15.13 8.07
CA GLY A 34 11.27 16.13 8.76
C GLY A 34 11.28 15.83 10.25
N ASP A 35 12.08 16.59 11.00
CA ASP A 35 12.08 16.61 12.46
C ASP A 35 10.74 17.20 12.97
N GLY A 36 9.75 16.34 13.13
CA GLY A 36 8.46 16.62 13.75
C GLY A 36 8.52 16.25 15.24
N SER A 37 9.06 17.15 16.04
CA SER A 37 9.03 17.07 17.51
C SER A 37 7.58 17.09 17.99
N ALA A 38 6.95 15.93 18.17
CA ALA A 38 5.65 15.79 18.81
C ALA A 38 5.80 16.00 20.31
N SER A 39 5.35 17.16 20.78
CA SER A 39 5.10 17.43 22.19
C SER A 39 3.94 16.59 22.68
N GLY A 40 4.14 15.72 23.64
CA GLY A 40 3.32 15.14 24.71
C GLY A 40 1.78 15.03 24.63
N GLU A 41 1.14 15.19 23.47
CA GLU A 41 -0.27 14.88 23.24
C GLU A 41 -0.38 13.43 22.73
N ALA A 42 -1.36 12.68 23.26
CA ALA A 42 -1.63 11.34 22.78
C ALA A 42 -1.80 11.34 21.27
N SER A 43 -1.16 10.38 20.58
CA SER A 43 -1.33 10.22 19.14
C SER A 43 -2.82 10.28 18.77
N ALA A 44 -3.16 10.98 17.69
CA ALA A 44 -4.55 11.10 17.25
C ALA A 44 -5.22 9.74 17.03
N TYR A 45 -4.46 8.73 16.63
CA TYR A 45 -4.93 7.34 16.50
C TYR A 45 -5.30 6.68 17.83
N SER A 46 -4.76 7.16 18.94
CA SER A 46 -5.06 6.65 20.28
C SER A 46 -6.16 7.40 21.02
N GLN A 47 -6.72 8.47 20.43
CA GLN A 47 -7.79 9.25 21.05
C GLN A 47 -9.05 8.40 21.21
N GLY A 48 -9.60 8.32 22.45
CA GLY A 48 -10.80 7.54 22.74
C GLY A 48 -10.58 6.03 22.85
N ILE A 49 -9.33 5.56 22.84
CA ILE A 49 -8.96 4.17 23.13
C ILE A 49 -8.27 4.13 24.50
N GLY A 50 -8.72 3.24 25.37
CA GLY A 50 -8.16 3.02 26.69
C GLY A 50 -6.91 2.13 26.69
N ASP A 51 -6.22 2.11 27.83
CA ASP A 51 -4.97 1.34 28.02
C ASP A 51 -5.11 -0.19 27.83
N ASN A 52 -6.35 -0.69 27.79
CA ASN A 52 -6.66 -2.10 27.56
C ASN A 52 -6.95 -2.42 26.08
N GLY A 53 -6.90 -1.43 25.19
CA GLY A 53 -7.22 -1.56 23.78
C GLY A 53 -8.72 -1.45 23.44
N TYR A 54 -9.58 -1.07 24.40
CA TYR A 54 -11.01 -0.89 24.20
C TYR A 54 -11.34 0.58 23.95
N PHE A 55 -12.42 0.84 23.21
CA PHE A 55 -12.97 2.19 23.09
C PHE A 55 -13.53 2.66 24.45
N GLU A 56 -13.10 3.82 24.91
CA GLU A 56 -13.48 4.37 26.21
C GLU A 56 -14.97 4.74 26.26
N GLY A 57 -15.61 4.36 27.36
CA GLY A 57 -17.03 4.66 27.59
C GLY A 57 -17.99 3.83 26.72
N VAL A 58 -17.48 2.85 25.97
CA VAL A 58 -18.28 1.93 25.15
C VAL A 58 -18.29 0.55 25.80
N THR A 59 -19.50 0.04 26.12
CA THR A 59 -19.74 -1.37 26.45
C THR A 59 -20.32 -2.03 25.19
N ALA A 60 -19.47 -2.64 24.37
CA ALA A 60 -19.86 -3.09 23.04
C ALA A 60 -20.99 -4.14 23.07
N LYS A 61 -21.06 -4.98 24.10
CA LYS A 61 -22.16 -5.96 24.30
C LYS A 61 -23.53 -5.35 24.54
N ASP A 62 -23.63 -4.05 24.85
CA ASP A 62 -24.91 -3.35 24.93
C ASP A 62 -25.48 -3.00 23.55
N HIS A 63 -24.61 -3.00 22.52
CA HIS A 63 -24.93 -2.61 21.15
C HIS A 63 -24.96 -3.79 20.18
N VAL A 64 -24.25 -4.90 20.49
CA VAL A 64 -24.07 -6.04 19.60
C VAL A 64 -24.78 -7.27 20.13
N THR A 65 -25.63 -7.87 19.32
CA THR A 65 -26.18 -9.20 19.58
C THR A 65 -25.20 -10.25 19.06
N LEU A 66 -24.39 -10.82 19.96
CA LEU A 66 -23.41 -11.83 19.56
C LEU A 66 -24.09 -13.11 19.06
N GLY A 67 -23.75 -13.50 17.84
CA GLY A 67 -24.01 -14.81 17.28
C GLY A 67 -22.95 -15.84 17.62
N GLN A 68 -22.90 -16.94 16.89
CA GLN A 68 -21.84 -17.93 17.00
C GLN A 68 -20.55 -17.41 16.36
N TYR A 69 -19.51 -17.17 17.14
CA TYR A 69 -18.18 -16.76 16.67
C TYR A 69 -17.09 -17.80 16.95
N GLU A 70 -17.36 -18.84 17.74
CA GLU A 70 -16.49 -20.00 17.91
C GLU A 70 -17.14 -21.26 17.30
N GLY A 71 -16.32 -22.10 16.69
CA GLY A 71 -16.80 -23.32 16.07
C GLY A 71 -17.70 -23.09 14.85
N ILE A 72 -17.49 -21.98 14.12
CA ILE A 72 -18.20 -21.70 12.87
C ILE A 72 -17.93 -22.85 11.89
N GLU A 73 -19.01 -23.45 11.38
CA GLU A 73 -18.90 -24.54 10.41
C GLU A 73 -18.63 -23.96 9.01
N VAL A 74 -17.52 -24.37 8.40
CA VAL A 74 -17.08 -23.93 7.09
C VAL A 74 -17.21 -25.09 6.10
N PRO A 75 -18.05 -25.00 5.07
CA PRO A 75 -18.08 -26.01 4.02
C PRO A 75 -16.72 -26.13 3.33
N ALA A 76 -16.21 -27.36 3.14
CA ALA A 76 -14.93 -27.55 2.46
C ALA A 76 -14.91 -26.97 1.04
N SER A 77 -16.07 -26.82 0.39
CA SER A 77 -16.21 -26.19 -0.92
C SER A 77 -15.82 -24.71 -0.91
N GLU A 78 -16.01 -24.00 0.23
CA GLU A 78 -15.65 -22.58 0.36
C GLU A 78 -14.12 -22.38 0.42
N LEU A 79 -13.40 -23.44 0.82
CA LEU A 79 -11.94 -23.43 0.91
C LEU A 79 -11.26 -23.99 -0.36
N ALA A 80 -12.04 -24.35 -1.38
CA ALA A 80 -11.49 -24.90 -2.60
C ALA A 80 -10.61 -23.85 -3.31
N VAL A 81 -9.37 -24.23 -3.57
CA VAL A 81 -8.40 -23.38 -4.32
C VAL A 81 -8.23 -23.99 -5.72
N SER A 82 -8.45 -23.21 -6.73
CA SER A 82 -8.24 -23.58 -8.12
C SER A 82 -6.77 -23.48 -8.53
N GLN A 83 -6.38 -24.21 -9.57
CA GLN A 83 -5.05 -24.05 -10.14
C GLN A 83 -4.81 -22.62 -10.68
N GLU A 84 -5.86 -21.98 -11.21
CA GLU A 84 -5.78 -20.62 -11.71
C GLU A 84 -5.42 -19.60 -10.61
N GLU A 85 -5.99 -19.74 -9.41
CA GLU A 85 -5.64 -18.87 -8.26
C GLU A 85 -4.17 -19.06 -7.88
N VAL A 86 -3.67 -20.30 -7.83
CA VAL A 86 -2.27 -20.58 -7.55
C VAL A 86 -1.34 -20.00 -8.63
N GLU A 87 -1.70 -20.14 -9.92
CA GLU A 87 -0.89 -19.58 -11.01
C GLU A 87 -0.90 -18.04 -11.01
N ASN A 88 -2.02 -17.40 -10.64
CA ASN A 88 -2.10 -15.95 -10.52
C ASN A 88 -1.19 -15.44 -9.40
N GLU A 89 -1.15 -16.13 -8.27
CA GLU A 89 -0.26 -15.76 -7.16
C GLU A 89 1.21 -15.95 -7.54
N ILE A 90 1.53 -17.04 -8.25
CA ILE A 90 2.88 -17.25 -8.81
C ILE A 90 3.26 -16.15 -9.79
N LYS A 91 2.35 -15.76 -10.68
CA LYS A 91 2.60 -14.67 -11.61
C LYS A 91 2.87 -13.35 -10.90
N THR A 92 2.10 -13.03 -9.86
CA THR A 92 2.34 -11.85 -9.01
C THR A 92 3.71 -11.90 -8.37
N LEU A 93 4.11 -13.06 -7.82
CA LEU A 93 5.45 -13.26 -7.25
C LEU A 93 6.56 -13.08 -8.28
N LEU A 94 6.42 -13.61 -9.49
CA LEU A 94 7.43 -13.44 -10.55
C LEU A 94 7.51 -11.99 -11.00
N SER A 95 6.37 -11.31 -11.17
CA SER A 95 6.30 -9.90 -11.57
C SER A 95 6.88 -8.94 -10.53
N SER A 96 6.85 -9.31 -9.23
CA SER A 96 7.52 -8.53 -8.18
C SER A 96 9.04 -8.72 -8.11
N HIS A 97 9.60 -9.63 -8.93
CA HIS A 97 11.03 -9.94 -9.00
C HIS A 97 11.58 -9.79 -10.43
N ILE A 98 11.01 -8.85 -11.20
CA ILE A 98 11.53 -8.53 -12.54
C ILE A 98 13.00 -8.14 -12.44
N GLU A 99 13.83 -8.72 -13.29
CA GLU A 99 15.25 -8.43 -13.41
C GLU A 99 15.51 -7.53 -14.61
N THR A 100 16.28 -6.48 -14.45
CA THR A 100 16.76 -5.66 -15.56
C THR A 100 18.04 -6.29 -16.13
N LYS A 101 18.01 -6.68 -17.40
CA LYS A 101 19.16 -7.27 -18.11
C LYS A 101 19.67 -6.35 -19.20
N GLU A 102 20.98 -6.08 -19.17
CA GLU A 102 21.62 -5.33 -20.24
C GLU A 102 21.57 -6.11 -21.57
N VAL A 103 21.16 -5.41 -22.61
CA VAL A 103 21.04 -5.92 -23.97
C VAL A 103 22.16 -5.36 -24.84
N SER A 104 22.80 -6.22 -25.59
CA SER A 104 23.84 -5.82 -26.55
C SER A 104 23.60 -6.47 -27.92
N GLY A 105 24.05 -5.78 -28.97
CA GLY A 105 24.00 -6.33 -30.35
C GLY A 105 22.63 -6.24 -31.03
N ARG A 106 21.71 -5.44 -30.47
CA ARG A 106 20.48 -5.03 -31.16
C ARG A 106 20.17 -3.56 -30.84
N ALA A 107 19.37 -2.97 -31.70
CA ALA A 107 18.82 -1.63 -31.47
C ALA A 107 17.73 -1.63 -30.39
N ALA A 108 17.51 -0.46 -29.78
CA ALA A 108 16.46 -0.19 -28.80
C ALA A 108 15.07 -0.39 -29.40
N GLN A 109 14.16 -0.92 -28.59
CA GLN A 109 12.77 -1.21 -28.94
C GLN A 109 11.83 -0.63 -27.87
N LEU A 110 10.54 -0.50 -28.20
CA LEU A 110 9.52 -0.15 -27.21
C LEU A 110 9.49 -1.20 -26.09
N GLY A 111 9.41 -0.74 -24.84
CA GLY A 111 9.46 -1.56 -23.63
C GLY A 111 10.88 -1.79 -23.11
N ASP A 112 11.93 -1.37 -23.83
CA ASP A 112 13.28 -1.39 -23.27
C ASP A 112 13.48 -0.23 -22.29
N VAL A 113 14.27 -0.47 -21.26
CA VAL A 113 14.77 0.56 -20.36
C VAL A 113 16.13 1.02 -20.84
N VAL A 114 16.24 2.29 -21.23
CA VAL A 114 17.48 2.86 -21.74
C VAL A 114 18.08 3.85 -20.75
N ASN A 115 19.42 3.91 -20.70
CA ASN A 115 20.14 5.01 -20.09
C ASN A 115 20.65 5.95 -21.17
N ILE A 116 20.34 7.22 -21.04
CA ILE A 116 20.65 8.24 -22.05
C ILE A 116 21.33 9.44 -21.43
N ASP A 117 22.13 10.17 -22.22
CA ASP A 117 22.42 11.57 -21.96
C ASP A 117 21.65 12.41 -22.98
N TYR A 118 21.11 13.54 -22.55
CA TYR A 118 20.45 14.44 -23.48
C TYR A 118 20.70 15.90 -23.17
N GLU A 119 20.75 16.71 -24.21
CA GLU A 119 20.89 18.15 -24.16
C GLU A 119 19.86 18.81 -25.08
N GLY A 120 18.97 19.65 -24.51
CA GLY A 120 17.94 20.37 -25.25
C GLY A 120 18.38 21.74 -25.68
N TYR A 121 18.13 22.08 -26.96
CA TYR A 121 18.46 23.38 -27.57
C TYR A 121 17.21 24.00 -28.19
N MET A 122 17.00 25.29 -27.92
CA MET A 122 16.02 26.13 -28.61
C MET A 122 16.76 27.31 -29.27
N ASP A 123 16.50 27.53 -30.54
CA ASP A 123 17.19 28.58 -31.35
C ASP A 123 18.73 28.49 -31.24
N GLY A 124 19.29 27.30 -30.99
CA GLY A 124 20.72 27.03 -30.88
C GLY A 124 21.33 27.29 -29.50
N GLU A 125 20.54 27.66 -28.50
CA GLU A 125 20.97 27.84 -27.12
C GLU A 125 20.34 26.76 -26.21
N GLN A 126 21.13 26.23 -25.25
CA GLN A 126 20.62 25.31 -24.22
C GLN A 126 19.60 26.03 -23.34
N PHE A 127 18.53 25.34 -22.94
CA PHE A 127 17.54 25.87 -22.02
C PHE A 127 17.56 25.15 -20.68
N GLU A 128 17.11 25.84 -19.64
CA GLU A 128 17.05 25.29 -18.26
C GLU A 128 16.06 24.16 -18.18
N GLY A 129 16.50 23.03 -17.58
CA GLY A 129 15.71 21.78 -17.47
C GLY A 129 15.75 20.90 -18.72
N GLY A 130 16.49 21.32 -19.78
CA GLY A 130 16.63 20.53 -21.03
C GLY A 130 17.78 19.53 -21.03
N THR A 131 18.50 19.35 -19.90
CA THR A 131 19.69 18.48 -19.86
C THR A 131 19.52 17.38 -18.82
N GLY A 132 19.88 16.15 -19.18
CA GLY A 132 19.95 15.00 -18.27
C GLY A 132 21.19 14.17 -18.54
N ASN A 133 21.81 13.69 -17.46
CA ASN A 133 22.97 12.80 -17.53
C ASN A 133 22.60 11.46 -16.94
N ASN A 134 22.63 10.45 -17.77
CA ASN A 134 22.38 9.05 -17.44
C ASN A 134 21.04 8.75 -16.72
N PRO A 135 19.92 9.48 -17.00
CA PRO A 135 18.63 9.05 -16.51
C PRO A 135 18.22 7.73 -17.15
N SER A 136 17.47 6.94 -16.39
CA SER A 136 16.81 5.73 -16.89
C SER A 136 15.47 6.11 -17.49
N LEU A 137 15.13 5.57 -18.65
CA LEU A 137 13.89 5.81 -19.38
C LEU A 137 13.35 4.52 -19.98
N GLU A 138 12.12 4.16 -19.65
CA GLU A 138 11.38 3.09 -20.33
C GLU A 138 10.77 3.65 -21.61
N LEU A 139 11.12 3.06 -22.76
CA LEU A 139 10.63 3.47 -24.07
C LEU A 139 9.16 3.08 -24.27
N GLY A 140 8.29 4.06 -24.42
CA GLY A 140 6.84 3.89 -24.50
C GLY A 140 6.11 4.26 -23.21
N SER A 141 6.83 4.70 -22.18
CA SER A 141 6.22 5.13 -20.91
C SER A 141 5.43 6.45 -21.03
N GLY A 142 5.73 7.28 -22.02
CA GLY A 142 5.16 8.62 -22.17
C GLY A 142 5.66 9.63 -21.14
N SER A 143 6.82 9.36 -20.52
CA SER A 143 7.43 10.25 -19.51
C SER A 143 8.06 11.48 -20.12
N PHE A 144 8.39 11.45 -21.41
CA PHE A 144 8.94 12.55 -22.18
C PHE A 144 7.91 13.12 -23.17
N ILE A 145 8.25 14.23 -23.81
CA ILE A 145 7.40 14.84 -24.84
C ILE A 145 7.25 13.92 -26.05
N ASP A 146 6.12 14.06 -26.75
CA ASP A 146 5.78 13.22 -27.90
C ASP A 146 6.92 13.16 -28.92
N GLY A 147 7.27 11.94 -29.32
CA GLY A 147 8.31 11.65 -30.30
C GLY A 147 9.72 11.49 -29.71
N PHE A 148 9.95 11.81 -28.43
CA PHE A 148 11.27 11.66 -27.81
C PHE A 148 11.63 10.17 -27.67
N GLU A 149 10.76 9.37 -27.04
CA GLU A 149 10.96 7.95 -26.81
C GLU A 149 10.94 7.16 -28.12
N ASP A 150 9.99 7.48 -29.02
CA ASP A 150 9.92 6.89 -30.35
C ASP A 150 11.17 7.17 -31.20
N GLY A 151 11.77 8.34 -31.00
CA GLY A 151 12.99 8.74 -31.71
C GLY A 151 14.24 7.99 -31.26
N ILE A 152 14.23 7.38 -30.08
CA ILE A 152 15.32 6.52 -29.57
C ILE A 152 15.20 5.10 -30.14
N VAL A 153 13.98 4.65 -30.43
CA VAL A 153 13.76 3.32 -30.99
C VAL A 153 14.51 3.15 -32.31
N GLY A 154 15.27 2.06 -32.43
CA GLY A 154 16.07 1.76 -33.62
C GLY A 154 17.53 2.20 -33.54
N HIS A 155 17.93 2.95 -32.51
CA HIS A 155 19.32 3.27 -32.22
C HIS A 155 20.03 2.20 -31.39
N GLU A 156 21.34 2.07 -31.52
CA GLU A 156 22.17 1.11 -30.80
C GLU A 156 22.94 1.82 -29.66
N THR A 157 23.37 1.05 -28.67
CA THR A 157 24.22 1.56 -27.59
C THR A 157 25.46 2.26 -28.15
N GLY A 158 25.71 3.48 -27.70
CA GLY A 158 26.81 4.33 -28.15
C GLY A 158 26.44 5.28 -29.28
N ASP A 159 25.22 5.23 -29.82
CA ASP A 159 24.78 6.18 -30.86
C ASP A 159 24.57 7.58 -30.25
N GLU A 160 24.98 8.59 -31.03
CA GLU A 160 24.69 10.00 -30.79
C GLU A 160 23.83 10.53 -31.95
N PHE A 161 22.69 11.13 -31.63
CA PHE A 161 21.74 11.60 -32.65
C PHE A 161 20.94 12.80 -32.15
N ASP A 162 20.34 13.54 -33.09
CA ASP A 162 19.50 14.68 -32.81
C ASP A 162 18.02 14.32 -32.99
N LEU A 163 17.17 14.74 -32.06
CA LEU A 163 15.72 14.65 -32.14
C LEU A 163 15.10 16.04 -32.26
N ASP A 164 14.50 16.32 -33.41
CA ASP A 164 13.79 17.58 -33.66
C ASP A 164 12.31 17.41 -33.27
N LEU A 165 11.89 18.04 -32.19
CA LEU A 165 10.59 17.84 -31.55
C LEU A 165 9.89 19.17 -31.28
N HIS A 166 8.65 19.11 -30.78
CA HIS A 166 7.89 20.26 -30.33
C HIS A 166 7.31 19.98 -28.95
N PHE A 167 7.39 20.94 -28.04
CA PHE A 167 6.65 20.88 -26.80
C PHE A 167 5.15 20.88 -27.06
N PRO A 168 4.33 20.16 -26.28
CA PRO A 168 2.87 20.24 -26.37
C PRO A 168 2.36 21.68 -26.18
N ASP A 169 1.20 21.99 -26.72
CA ASP A 169 0.49 23.23 -26.48
C ASP A 169 -0.95 22.93 -26.03
N PRO A 170 -1.30 23.16 -24.75
CA PRO A 170 -0.46 23.73 -23.68
C PRO A 170 0.55 22.72 -23.08
N TYR A 171 1.67 23.22 -22.54
CA TYR A 171 2.62 22.45 -21.75
C TYR A 171 2.53 22.85 -20.26
N PRO A 172 1.76 22.12 -19.43
CA PRO A 172 1.47 22.52 -18.05
C PRO A 172 2.71 22.63 -17.14
N ASN A 173 3.74 21.79 -17.39
CA ASN A 173 4.95 21.74 -16.59
C ASN A 173 5.81 23.03 -16.75
N ASN A 174 5.74 23.65 -17.92
CA ASN A 174 6.38 24.96 -18.18
C ASN A 174 5.69 25.65 -19.35
N THR A 175 4.81 26.61 -19.05
CA THR A 175 4.01 27.30 -20.02
C THR A 175 4.86 28.14 -21.01
N ASP A 176 6.07 28.52 -20.62
CA ASP A 176 7.00 29.26 -21.49
C ASP A 176 7.56 28.43 -22.64
N LEU A 177 7.47 27.09 -22.53
CA LEU A 177 7.89 26.14 -23.54
C LEU A 177 6.75 25.69 -24.47
N SER A 178 5.48 26.01 -24.15
CA SER A 178 4.30 25.55 -24.89
C SER A 178 4.43 25.81 -26.39
N GLY A 179 4.29 24.77 -27.21
CA GLY A 179 4.32 24.80 -28.67
C GLY A 179 5.68 25.12 -29.30
N LYS A 180 6.74 25.31 -28.51
CA LYS A 180 8.07 25.64 -29.04
C LYS A 180 8.77 24.43 -29.66
N ALA A 181 9.50 24.69 -30.75
CA ALA A 181 10.39 23.70 -31.34
C ALA A 181 11.66 23.54 -30.48
N VAL A 182 12.12 22.30 -30.35
CA VAL A 182 13.31 21.95 -29.60
C VAL A 182 14.09 20.87 -30.36
N THR A 183 15.43 20.96 -30.32
CA THR A 183 16.32 19.87 -30.75
C THR A 183 16.99 19.28 -29.53
N PHE A 184 16.79 17.95 -29.27
CA PHE A 184 17.54 17.23 -28.27
C PHE A 184 18.70 16.48 -28.92
N LYS A 185 19.91 16.70 -28.41
CA LYS A 185 21.05 15.84 -28.71
C LYS A 185 21.05 14.72 -27.69
N VAL A 186 20.94 13.48 -28.16
CA VAL A 186 20.81 12.30 -27.31
C VAL A 186 21.98 11.39 -27.56
N THR A 187 22.55 10.84 -26.47
CA THR A 187 23.51 9.74 -26.48
C THR A 187 22.87 8.54 -25.82
N LEU A 188 22.79 7.41 -26.50
CA LEU A 188 22.25 6.17 -25.94
C LEU A 188 23.36 5.38 -25.24
N ASN A 189 23.41 5.45 -23.92
CA ASN A 189 24.48 4.86 -23.11
C ASN A 189 24.37 3.36 -22.92
N SER A 190 23.14 2.84 -22.66
CA SER A 190 22.87 1.42 -22.55
C SER A 190 21.41 1.11 -22.85
N ILE A 191 21.17 -0.13 -23.23
CA ILE A 191 19.83 -0.70 -23.41
C ILE A 191 19.71 -1.85 -22.42
N SER A 192 18.60 -1.92 -21.71
CA SER A 192 18.23 -3.02 -20.84
C SER A 192 16.80 -3.44 -21.13
N GLU A 193 16.50 -4.70 -20.92
CA GLU A 193 15.14 -5.23 -20.96
C GLU A 193 14.73 -5.74 -19.59
N GLU A 194 13.48 -5.54 -19.24
CA GLU A 194 12.87 -6.16 -18.08
C GLU A 194 12.50 -7.59 -18.40
N VAL A 195 13.03 -8.53 -17.63
CA VAL A 195 12.82 -9.96 -17.85
C VAL A 195 12.23 -10.58 -16.59
N GLU A 196 11.04 -11.15 -16.73
CA GLU A 196 10.46 -11.97 -15.66
C GLU A 196 11.36 -13.18 -15.41
N PRO A 197 11.78 -13.44 -14.16
CA PRO A 197 12.66 -14.56 -13.85
C PRO A 197 11.93 -15.89 -14.15
N PRO A 198 12.64 -16.91 -14.66
CA PRO A 198 12.03 -18.20 -14.88
C PRO A 198 11.66 -18.87 -13.55
N LEU A 199 10.48 -19.47 -13.51
CA LEU A 199 10.03 -20.23 -12.35
C LEU A 199 10.85 -21.51 -12.19
N THR A 200 11.83 -21.50 -11.30
CA THR A 200 12.76 -22.61 -11.02
C THR A 200 12.97 -22.77 -9.51
N ASP A 201 13.49 -23.92 -9.08
CA ASP A 201 13.89 -24.13 -7.69
C ASP A 201 14.98 -23.14 -7.25
N ALA A 202 15.83 -22.68 -8.18
CA ALA A 202 16.83 -21.64 -7.90
C ALA A 202 16.17 -20.29 -7.56
N PHE A 203 15.13 -19.90 -8.29
CA PHE A 203 14.32 -18.72 -7.99
C PHE A 203 13.71 -18.82 -6.59
N VAL A 204 13.04 -19.94 -6.29
CA VAL A 204 12.40 -20.16 -4.99
C VAL A 204 13.42 -20.09 -3.85
N THR A 205 14.58 -20.71 -4.03
CA THR A 205 15.64 -20.68 -3.02
C THR A 205 16.22 -19.28 -2.82
N MET A 206 16.39 -18.53 -3.90
CA MET A 206 17.00 -17.19 -3.86
C MET A 206 16.09 -16.17 -3.16
N TYR A 207 14.80 -16.17 -3.50
CA TYR A 207 13.89 -15.09 -3.11
C TYR A 207 12.91 -15.47 -1.98
N LEU A 208 12.58 -16.75 -1.82
CA LEU A 208 11.51 -17.18 -0.92
C LEU A 208 11.96 -18.05 0.25
N GLN A 209 13.18 -18.62 0.21
CA GLN A 209 13.65 -19.54 1.24
C GLN A 209 13.77 -18.88 2.60
N GLU A 210 14.31 -17.67 2.68
CA GLU A 210 14.54 -16.97 3.95
C GLU A 210 13.22 -16.60 4.62
N GLU A 211 12.25 -16.14 3.85
CA GLU A 211 10.97 -15.67 4.38
C GLU A 211 9.95 -16.80 4.57
N LYS A 212 9.84 -17.70 3.58
CA LYS A 212 8.80 -18.74 3.52
C LYS A 212 9.30 -20.14 3.87
N GLY A 213 10.62 -20.34 3.88
CA GLY A 213 11.24 -21.66 4.08
C GLY A 213 11.17 -22.59 2.87
N TRP A 214 10.60 -22.14 1.74
CA TRP A 214 10.44 -22.95 0.54
C TRP A 214 11.76 -23.08 -0.23
N LYS A 215 12.01 -24.27 -0.80
CA LYS A 215 13.26 -24.58 -1.54
C LYS A 215 13.00 -25.05 -2.96
N THR A 216 11.77 -25.46 -3.25
CA THR A 216 11.40 -25.99 -4.57
C THR A 216 10.11 -25.37 -5.06
N VAL A 217 9.91 -25.35 -6.36
CA VAL A 217 8.64 -24.92 -6.98
C VAL A 217 7.45 -25.72 -6.44
N ALA A 218 7.64 -27.01 -6.14
CA ALA A 218 6.58 -27.83 -5.60
C ALA A 218 6.19 -27.39 -4.17
N GLU A 219 7.17 -27.11 -3.29
CA GLU A 219 6.93 -26.58 -1.95
C GLU A 219 6.27 -25.22 -2.00
N MET A 220 6.73 -24.32 -2.90
CA MET A 220 6.13 -23.02 -3.12
C MET A 220 4.64 -23.15 -3.52
N ARG A 221 4.31 -23.98 -4.51
CA ARG A 221 2.94 -24.23 -4.95
C ARG A 221 2.05 -24.72 -3.82
N SER A 222 2.51 -25.70 -3.06
CA SER A 222 1.79 -26.22 -1.90
C SER A 222 1.60 -25.15 -0.82
N GLY A 223 2.62 -24.35 -0.55
CA GLY A 223 2.54 -23.28 0.43
C GLY A 223 1.60 -22.15 0.00
N ILE A 224 1.55 -21.79 -1.28
CA ILE A 224 0.59 -20.83 -1.83
C ILE A 224 -0.84 -21.39 -1.70
N GLU A 225 -1.05 -22.67 -2.07
CA GLU A 225 -2.38 -23.31 -1.95
C GLU A 225 -2.85 -23.33 -0.49
N GLU A 226 -1.96 -23.61 0.46
CA GLU A 226 -2.28 -23.60 1.90
C GLU A 226 -2.60 -22.17 2.37
N GLN A 227 -1.81 -21.18 1.95
CA GLN A 227 -2.06 -19.77 2.27
C GLN A 227 -3.41 -19.30 1.73
N LEU A 228 -3.73 -19.59 0.47
CA LEU A 228 -5.02 -19.24 -0.12
C LEU A 228 -6.21 -19.92 0.59
N LYS A 229 -6.03 -21.16 1.07
CA LYS A 229 -7.06 -21.84 1.90
C LYS A 229 -7.24 -21.15 3.25
N ASP A 230 -6.15 -20.75 3.89
CA ASP A 230 -6.19 -20.03 5.16
C ASP A 230 -6.84 -18.64 5.00
N ASP A 231 -6.56 -17.94 3.90
CA ASP A 231 -7.16 -16.65 3.58
C ASP A 231 -8.68 -16.79 3.34
N LYS A 232 -9.11 -17.81 2.57
CA LYS A 232 -10.53 -18.13 2.37
C LYS A 232 -11.24 -18.52 3.66
N LEU A 233 -10.57 -19.27 4.54
CA LEU A 233 -11.10 -19.62 5.85
C LEU A 233 -11.33 -18.36 6.69
N ALA A 234 -10.33 -17.49 6.75
CA ALA A 234 -10.42 -16.22 7.47
C ALA A 234 -11.54 -15.35 6.93
N ASP A 235 -11.59 -15.16 5.61
CA ASP A 235 -12.63 -14.36 4.95
C ASP A 235 -14.04 -14.90 5.25
N TYR A 236 -14.25 -16.20 5.12
CA TYR A 236 -15.54 -16.83 5.39
C TYR A 236 -15.99 -16.59 6.83
N VAL A 237 -15.14 -16.91 7.84
CA VAL A 237 -15.54 -16.83 9.25
C VAL A 237 -15.70 -15.38 9.72
N LEU A 238 -14.86 -14.47 9.24
CA LEU A 238 -14.95 -13.05 9.59
C LEU A 238 -16.20 -12.40 8.97
N THR A 239 -16.55 -12.77 7.73
CA THR A 239 -17.81 -12.35 7.10
C THR A 239 -19.04 -12.79 7.90
N GLN A 240 -19.04 -14.02 8.50
CA GLN A 240 -20.14 -14.46 9.36
C GLN A 240 -20.26 -13.59 10.62
N VAL A 241 -19.13 -13.19 11.20
CA VAL A 241 -19.08 -12.34 12.39
C VAL A 241 -19.49 -10.90 12.07
N ASP A 242 -19.06 -10.38 10.93
CA ASP A 242 -19.45 -9.05 10.48
C ASP A 242 -20.97 -8.91 10.20
N ASN A 243 -21.69 -10.02 10.02
CA ASN A 243 -23.13 -10.02 9.88
C ASN A 243 -23.92 -10.03 11.23
N PHE A 244 -23.25 -9.95 12.37
CA PHE A 244 -23.95 -9.85 13.66
C PHE A 244 -24.84 -8.63 13.74
N GLU A 245 -25.97 -8.74 14.43
CA GLU A 245 -26.91 -7.65 14.60
C GLU A 245 -26.29 -6.58 15.53
N VAL A 246 -26.22 -5.35 15.03
CA VAL A 246 -25.81 -4.17 15.79
C VAL A 246 -26.98 -3.23 15.88
N SER A 247 -27.42 -2.92 17.09
CA SER A 247 -28.59 -2.06 17.33
C SER A 247 -28.32 -0.59 16.96
N ASP A 248 -27.13 -0.11 17.31
CA ASP A 248 -26.60 1.20 16.97
C ASP A 248 -25.07 1.23 17.11
N VAL A 249 -24.42 2.08 16.35
CA VAL A 249 -22.97 2.32 16.46
C VAL A 249 -22.78 3.60 17.26
N PRO A 250 -22.03 3.57 18.38
CA PRO A 250 -21.77 4.78 19.17
C PRO A 250 -21.10 5.88 18.31
N GLU A 251 -21.67 7.09 18.38
CA GLU A 251 -21.16 8.24 17.63
C GLU A 251 -19.68 8.53 17.94
N SER A 252 -19.22 8.25 19.17
CA SER A 252 -17.81 8.41 19.56
C SER A 252 -16.86 7.55 18.72
N MET A 253 -17.31 6.36 18.30
CA MET A 253 -16.51 5.48 17.45
C MET A 253 -16.50 5.97 15.99
N VAL A 254 -17.62 6.52 15.48
CA VAL A 254 -17.66 7.15 14.17
C VAL A 254 -16.78 8.41 14.13
N GLN A 255 -16.78 9.19 15.20
CA GLN A 255 -15.92 10.37 15.35
C GLN A 255 -14.44 9.98 15.44
N TYR A 256 -14.13 8.85 16.05
CA TYR A 256 -12.78 8.28 16.07
C TYR A 256 -12.30 7.98 14.65
N GLU A 257 -13.10 7.29 13.83
CA GLU A 257 -12.77 7.00 12.43
C GLU A 257 -12.56 8.29 11.61
N ALA A 258 -13.43 9.29 11.82
CA ALA A 258 -13.27 10.61 11.20
C ALA A 258 -11.96 11.30 11.64
N GLY A 259 -11.54 11.11 12.90
CA GLY A 259 -10.25 11.58 13.42
C GLY A 259 -9.07 10.91 12.74
N CYS A 260 -9.10 9.58 12.56
CA CYS A 260 -8.08 8.83 11.83
C CYS A 260 -8.00 9.30 10.36
N MET A 261 -9.14 9.47 9.71
CA MET A 261 -9.23 10.01 8.36
C MET A 261 -8.63 11.43 8.26
N ARG A 262 -8.87 12.29 9.26
CA ARG A 262 -8.29 13.64 9.33
C ARG A 262 -6.76 13.58 9.34
N VAL A 263 -6.17 12.75 10.22
CA VAL A 263 -4.70 12.61 10.32
C VAL A 263 -4.10 12.20 8.98
N TYR A 264 -4.72 11.24 8.32
CA TYR A 264 -4.29 10.78 7.01
C TYR A 264 -4.25 11.91 5.99
N TYR A 265 -5.34 12.67 5.84
CA TYR A 265 -5.41 13.78 4.87
C TYR A 265 -4.55 14.98 5.26
N GLU A 266 -4.37 15.27 6.55
CA GLU A 266 -3.46 16.33 7.02
C GLU A 266 -2.01 16.04 6.62
N GLN A 267 -1.56 14.77 6.69
CA GLN A 267 -0.23 14.38 6.26
C GLN A 267 -0.05 14.56 4.74
N PHE A 268 -1.04 14.15 3.95
CA PHE A 268 -1.00 14.39 2.51
C PHE A 268 -0.99 15.87 2.16
N ALA A 269 -1.86 16.67 2.76
CA ALA A 269 -1.88 18.12 2.55
C ALA A 269 -0.52 18.76 2.88
N ALA A 270 0.10 18.32 3.99
CA ALA A 270 1.42 18.81 4.41
C ALA A 270 2.52 18.46 3.40
N MET A 271 2.50 17.28 2.78
CA MET A 271 3.45 16.89 1.72
C MET A 271 3.41 17.85 0.52
N TYR A 272 2.22 18.39 0.21
CA TYR A 272 2.04 19.37 -0.87
C TYR A 272 2.11 20.84 -0.40
N GLY A 273 2.41 21.08 0.89
CA GLY A 273 2.45 22.43 1.47
C GLY A 273 1.09 23.12 1.48
N MET A 274 0.00 22.36 1.52
CA MET A 274 -1.39 22.84 1.48
C MET A 274 -2.03 22.78 2.87
N THR A 275 -3.09 23.54 3.09
CA THR A 275 -3.99 23.30 4.23
C THR A 275 -4.89 22.09 3.93
N LEU A 276 -5.45 21.47 4.98
CA LEU A 276 -6.38 20.34 4.81
C LEU A 276 -7.58 20.72 3.92
N ASP A 277 -8.19 21.90 4.17
CA ASP A 277 -9.35 22.34 3.38
C ASP A 277 -8.98 22.64 1.92
N ASP A 278 -7.80 23.20 1.65
CA ASP A 278 -7.32 23.40 0.28
C ASP A 278 -7.09 22.07 -0.43
N PHE A 279 -6.55 21.08 0.28
CA PHE A 279 -6.31 19.73 -0.26
C PHE A 279 -7.63 19.03 -0.62
N VAL A 280 -8.61 18.99 0.29
CA VAL A 280 -9.90 18.34 0.04
C VAL A 280 -10.75 19.08 -0.98
N SER A 281 -10.52 20.39 -1.20
CA SER A 281 -11.17 21.15 -2.27
C SER A 281 -10.85 20.58 -3.66
N GLY A 282 -9.65 20.00 -3.84
CA GLY A 282 -9.28 19.26 -5.04
C GLY A 282 -10.08 17.97 -5.24
N MET A 283 -10.71 17.44 -4.18
CA MET A 283 -11.57 16.26 -4.20
C MET A 283 -13.06 16.59 -4.44
N GLY A 284 -13.39 17.88 -4.59
CA GLY A 284 -14.73 18.35 -4.93
C GLY A 284 -15.63 18.67 -3.72
N VAL A 285 -15.05 18.77 -2.51
CA VAL A 285 -15.71 19.23 -1.28
C VAL A 285 -15.07 20.51 -0.79
N SER A 286 -15.80 21.37 -0.05
CA SER A 286 -15.25 22.67 0.37
C SER A 286 -14.50 22.61 1.70
N THR A 287 -14.82 21.61 2.55
CA THR A 287 -14.22 21.45 3.88
C THR A 287 -14.04 19.98 4.20
N PHE A 288 -13.15 19.69 5.16
CA PHE A 288 -13.00 18.34 5.69
C PHE A 288 -14.28 17.80 6.33
N ASP A 289 -15.09 18.63 6.96
CA ASP A 289 -16.36 18.19 7.57
C ASP A 289 -17.37 17.74 6.51
N GLU A 290 -17.39 18.36 5.32
CA GLU A 290 -18.19 17.87 4.17
C GLU A 290 -17.68 16.52 3.67
N LEU A 291 -16.37 16.31 3.67
CA LEU A 291 -15.77 15.02 3.31
C LEU A 291 -16.17 13.92 4.31
N VAL A 292 -16.10 14.21 5.62
CA VAL A 292 -16.56 13.28 6.68
C VAL A 292 -18.02 12.89 6.48
N GLU A 293 -18.88 13.84 6.15
CA GLU A 293 -20.30 13.54 5.91
C GLU A 293 -20.52 12.72 4.64
N GLN A 294 -19.71 12.95 3.59
CA GLN A 294 -19.75 12.13 2.37
C GLN A 294 -19.35 10.68 2.64
N TYR A 295 -18.38 10.44 3.52
CA TYR A 295 -17.89 9.09 3.89
C TYR A 295 -18.53 8.52 5.16
N ARG A 296 -19.59 9.15 5.67
CA ARG A 296 -20.20 8.77 6.95
C ARG A 296 -20.66 7.31 7.00
N GLU A 297 -21.19 6.77 5.91
CA GLU A 297 -21.60 5.36 5.84
C GLU A 297 -20.40 4.42 5.98
N ASP A 298 -19.28 4.71 5.31
CA ASP A 298 -18.07 3.92 5.37
C ASP A 298 -17.42 4.01 6.75
N LEU A 299 -17.35 5.22 7.33
CA LEU A 299 -16.85 5.44 8.70
C LEU A 299 -17.70 4.67 9.72
N THR A 300 -19.03 4.66 9.54
CA THR A 300 -19.94 3.90 10.41
C THR A 300 -19.75 2.39 10.24
N ALA A 301 -19.49 1.90 9.03
CA ALA A 301 -19.22 0.50 8.77
C ALA A 301 -17.90 0.07 9.41
N SER A 302 -16.85 0.89 9.32
CA SER A 302 -15.57 0.67 10.00
C SER A 302 -15.72 0.60 11.52
N ALA A 303 -16.37 1.63 12.10
CA ALA A 303 -16.67 1.68 13.53
C ALA A 303 -17.51 0.48 14.02
N ARG A 304 -18.44 0.00 13.18
CA ARG A 304 -19.26 -1.18 13.45
C ARG A 304 -18.40 -2.45 13.55
N SER A 305 -17.41 -2.63 12.68
CA SER A 305 -16.51 -3.79 12.76
C SER A 305 -15.70 -3.76 14.07
N TYR A 306 -15.13 -2.62 14.45
CA TYR A 306 -14.47 -2.47 15.75
C TYR A 306 -15.39 -2.81 16.94
N LEU A 307 -16.63 -2.36 16.86
CA LEU A 307 -17.64 -2.60 17.91
C LEU A 307 -17.93 -4.10 18.08
N ILE A 308 -18.04 -4.83 16.98
CA ILE A 308 -18.27 -6.29 17.01
C ILE A 308 -17.06 -7.01 17.63
N TYR A 309 -15.84 -6.63 17.21
CA TYR A 309 -14.62 -7.24 17.76
C TYR A 309 -14.47 -6.95 19.26
N GLN A 310 -14.75 -5.71 19.69
CA GLN A 310 -14.75 -5.38 21.11
C GLN A 310 -15.82 -6.18 21.88
N ALA A 311 -17.02 -6.39 21.32
CA ALA A 311 -18.06 -7.17 21.96
C ALA A 311 -17.62 -8.63 22.20
N ILE A 312 -16.93 -9.23 21.23
CA ILE A 312 -16.35 -10.59 21.37
C ILE A 312 -15.24 -10.58 22.42
N ALA A 313 -14.36 -9.58 22.39
CA ALA A 313 -13.31 -9.42 23.40
C ALA A 313 -13.87 -9.28 24.81
N GLU A 314 -14.92 -8.46 25.00
CA GLU A 314 -15.64 -8.31 26.28
C GLU A 314 -16.30 -9.61 26.73
N ASP A 315 -16.89 -10.40 25.81
CA ASP A 315 -17.50 -11.66 26.13
C ASP A 315 -16.47 -12.70 26.61
N LYS A 316 -15.28 -12.69 26.04
CA LYS A 316 -14.16 -13.56 26.41
C LYS A 316 -13.29 -13.00 27.54
N GLY A 317 -13.48 -11.76 27.96
CA GLY A 317 -12.62 -11.10 28.93
C GLY A 317 -11.19 -10.92 28.41
N MET A 318 -11.01 -10.75 27.10
CA MET A 318 -9.71 -10.55 26.46
C MET A 318 -9.25 -9.11 26.69
N THR A 319 -7.98 -8.96 27.00
CA THR A 319 -7.30 -7.65 27.08
C THR A 319 -5.91 -7.78 26.50
N VAL A 320 -5.28 -6.66 26.18
CA VAL A 320 -3.89 -6.61 25.71
C VAL A 320 -3.07 -5.81 26.70
N THR A 321 -2.02 -6.41 27.22
CA THR A 321 -1.06 -5.80 28.15
C THR A 321 0.16 -5.27 27.39
N ASP A 322 1.02 -4.48 28.06
CA ASP A 322 2.30 -4.06 27.48
C ASP A 322 3.22 -5.26 27.21
N GLU A 323 3.14 -6.31 28.06
CA GLU A 323 3.88 -7.53 27.85
C GLU A 323 3.40 -8.30 26.60
N ASP A 324 2.10 -8.28 26.30
CA ASP A 324 1.58 -8.87 25.05
C ASP A 324 2.12 -8.12 23.82
N VAL A 325 2.17 -6.79 23.87
CA VAL A 325 2.74 -5.97 22.79
C VAL A 325 4.24 -6.27 22.64
N ALA A 326 4.98 -6.29 23.76
CA ALA A 326 6.42 -6.59 23.71
C ALA A 326 6.71 -8.00 23.17
N ALA A 327 5.86 -8.97 23.46
CA ALA A 327 5.99 -10.34 22.94
C ALA A 327 5.69 -10.42 21.44
N GLU A 328 4.68 -9.70 20.96
CA GLU A 328 4.31 -9.69 19.54
C GLU A 328 5.39 -9.04 18.67
N PHE A 329 6.01 -7.97 19.16
CA PHE A 329 7.03 -7.20 18.47
C PHE A 329 8.47 -7.51 18.94
N ALA A 330 8.70 -8.70 19.52
CA ALA A 330 10.01 -9.10 20.09
C ALA A 330 11.18 -9.07 19.08
N ASP A 331 10.89 -9.27 17.79
CA ASP A 331 11.88 -9.23 16.71
C ASP A 331 12.12 -7.81 16.15
N MET A 332 11.36 -6.80 16.61
CA MET A 332 11.51 -5.40 16.23
C MET A 332 12.59 -4.75 17.09
N ASP A 333 13.48 -3.95 16.49
CA ASP A 333 14.45 -3.18 17.26
C ASP A 333 13.78 -2.03 18.04
N GLU A 334 14.45 -1.59 19.12
CA GLU A 334 13.90 -0.58 20.04
C GLU A 334 13.57 0.77 19.35
N SER A 335 14.34 1.17 18.33
CA SER A 335 14.08 2.43 17.60
C SER A 335 12.81 2.32 16.80
N SER A 336 12.65 1.25 16.02
CA SER A 336 11.45 0.99 15.22
C SER A 336 10.20 0.85 16.08
N MET A 337 10.31 0.19 17.24
CA MET A 337 9.20 0.08 18.19
C MET A 337 8.83 1.45 18.79
N LYS A 338 9.84 2.28 19.08
CA LYS A 338 9.60 3.64 19.58
C LYS A 338 8.90 4.50 18.52
N ASP A 339 9.35 4.44 17.26
CA ASP A 339 8.73 5.18 16.14
C ASP A 339 7.27 4.76 15.95
N LEU A 340 6.97 3.45 16.06
CA LEU A 340 5.61 2.92 16.00
C LEU A 340 4.73 3.48 17.15
N GLN A 341 5.28 3.51 18.38
CA GLN A 341 4.58 4.05 19.54
C GLN A 341 4.40 5.56 19.47
N ASP A 342 5.40 6.30 19.02
CA ASP A 342 5.34 7.75 18.86
C ASP A 342 4.29 8.15 17.80
N TYR A 343 4.15 7.35 16.75
CA TYR A 343 3.22 7.62 15.63
C TYR A 343 1.78 7.22 15.96
N TYR A 344 1.55 5.98 16.42
CA TYR A 344 0.20 5.46 16.64
C TYR A 344 -0.29 5.58 18.08
N GLY A 345 0.62 5.58 19.05
CA GLY A 345 0.32 5.48 20.47
C GLY A 345 0.05 4.04 20.93
N MET A 346 0.40 3.75 22.16
CA MET A 346 0.24 2.41 22.76
C MET A 346 -1.22 1.93 22.82
N PRO A 347 -2.23 2.76 23.14
CA PRO A 347 -3.63 2.33 23.14
C PRO A 347 -4.10 1.82 21.77
N TYR A 348 -3.72 2.49 20.67
CA TYR A 348 -4.04 2.04 19.31
C TYR A 348 -3.38 0.69 18.97
N ILE A 349 -2.08 0.56 19.30
CA ILE A 349 -1.34 -0.69 19.07
C ILE A 349 -2.03 -1.85 19.81
N LYS A 350 -2.47 -1.64 21.06
CA LYS A 350 -3.22 -2.63 21.82
C LYS A 350 -4.59 -2.93 21.22
N CYS A 351 -5.31 -1.94 20.73
CA CYS A 351 -6.58 -2.14 20.04
C CYS A 351 -6.39 -3.02 18.79
N MET A 352 -5.39 -2.74 17.98
CA MET A 352 -5.07 -3.53 16.80
C MET A 352 -4.67 -4.96 17.15
N LEU A 353 -3.85 -5.15 18.18
CA LEU A 353 -3.47 -6.47 18.64
C LEU A 353 -4.67 -7.23 19.26
N LEU A 354 -5.57 -6.55 19.94
CA LEU A 354 -6.81 -7.14 20.45
C LEU A 354 -7.68 -7.65 19.31
N ASN A 355 -7.89 -6.85 18.28
CA ASN A 355 -8.67 -7.24 17.11
C ASN A 355 -8.02 -8.44 16.38
N SER A 356 -6.70 -8.46 16.26
CA SER A 356 -5.95 -9.59 15.71
C SER A 356 -6.16 -10.86 16.54
N LYS A 357 -6.10 -10.77 17.87
CA LYS A 357 -6.36 -11.92 18.77
C LYS A 357 -7.81 -12.43 18.67
N VAL A 358 -8.78 -11.53 18.51
CA VAL A 358 -10.19 -11.91 18.29
C VAL A 358 -10.35 -12.61 16.94
N ALA A 359 -9.82 -12.06 15.87
CA ALA A 359 -9.86 -12.69 14.54
C ALA A 359 -9.19 -14.08 14.56
N GLN A 360 -8.06 -14.19 15.26
CA GLN A 360 -7.37 -15.48 15.44
C GLN A 360 -8.23 -16.50 16.21
N LEU A 361 -8.88 -16.09 17.30
CA LEU A 361 -9.81 -16.95 18.05
C LEU A 361 -10.93 -17.50 17.15
N ILE A 362 -11.55 -16.63 16.36
CA ILE A 362 -12.64 -17.00 15.44
C ILE A 362 -12.13 -18.02 14.42
N ARG A 363 -10.98 -17.76 13.79
CA ARG A 363 -10.39 -18.64 12.79
C ARG A 363 -9.95 -19.99 13.37
N ASP A 364 -9.21 -19.98 14.49
CA ASP A 364 -8.60 -21.19 15.05
C ASP A 364 -9.65 -22.14 15.66
N THR A 365 -10.84 -21.63 15.98
CA THR A 365 -11.97 -22.45 16.46
C THR A 365 -12.90 -22.94 15.34
N ALA A 366 -12.72 -22.48 14.10
CA ALA A 366 -13.54 -22.88 12.96
C ALA A 366 -13.47 -24.40 12.68
N VAL A 367 -14.57 -24.95 12.19
CA VAL A 367 -14.71 -26.39 11.91
C VAL A 367 -15.01 -26.58 10.43
N VAL A 368 -14.03 -27.10 9.68
CA VAL A 368 -14.21 -27.45 8.26
C VAL A 368 -15.01 -28.77 8.16
N LYS A 369 -16.08 -28.75 7.31
CA LYS A 369 -16.97 -29.89 7.07
C LYS A 369 -17.08 -30.28 5.59
#